data_e83ebcf2be03f94d0450dbc4f3e469fe
#
_entry.id   e83ebcf2be03f94d0450dbc4f3e469fe
#
_cell.length_a   1.000
_cell.length_b   1.000
_cell.length_c   1.000
_cell.angle_alpha   90.00
_cell.angle_beta   90.00
_cell.angle_gamma   90.00
#
_symmetry.space_group_name_H-M   'P 1'
#
loop_
_entity.id
_entity.type
_entity.pdbx_description
1 polymer ?
#
loop_
_entity_poly.entity_id
_entity_poly.type
_entity_poly.pdbx_seq_one_letter_code
_entity_poly.pdbx_strand_id
1 'polypeptide(L)'
;MPHLHPRGTSVSGKEFFMSQVTKRALEQSLKNLLLKKPLNKITVSDITDDCGINRMTFYYHFKDIYDLVEWSCLEDAKRALEENKTYETWQEGFLRIFEAVRENKPFILNVYRCVHREQVERYLGPLVDSLLLGVLEEEAVGLVVREEDKEFIARVYSYIFLGILFDWIKDDMRADPKEITEPLAVLIKGSMAAALSRFSR
;
A
#
# COMPACT_ATOMS: atom_id res chain seq x y z
N MET A 1 20.16 4.56 -46.55
CA MET A 1 19.95 3.97 -45.21
C MET A 1 18.89 4.77 -44.51
N PRO A 2 17.64 4.25 -44.34
CA PRO A 2 16.58 4.98 -43.62
C PRO A 2 16.69 4.67 -42.13
N HIS A 3 16.63 5.72 -41.31
CA HIS A 3 16.61 5.70 -39.87
C HIS A 3 15.30 5.04 -39.36
N LEU A 4 15.42 3.93 -38.64
CA LEU A 4 14.35 3.38 -37.82
C LEU A 4 14.17 4.24 -36.57
N HIS A 5 13.05 4.95 -36.45
CA HIS A 5 12.56 5.49 -35.19
C HIS A 5 11.89 4.38 -34.40
N PRO A 6 12.17 4.21 -33.09
CA PRO A 6 11.37 3.35 -32.25
C PRO A 6 10.03 4.04 -31.99
N ARG A 7 8.95 3.40 -32.40
CA ARG A 7 7.58 3.81 -32.06
C ARG A 7 7.35 3.53 -30.57
N GLY A 8 7.45 4.57 -29.77
CA GLY A 8 6.89 4.57 -28.43
C GLY A 8 5.36 4.53 -28.55
N THR A 9 4.73 3.40 -28.22
CA THR A 9 3.29 3.29 -28.11
C THR A 9 2.85 4.03 -26.84
N SER A 10 2.43 5.28 -26.99
CA SER A 10 1.67 5.96 -25.94
C SER A 10 0.32 5.25 -25.84
N VAL A 11 0.09 4.53 -24.74
CA VAL A 11 -1.23 3.96 -24.41
C VAL A 11 -2.23 5.11 -24.40
N SER A 12 -3.29 5.01 -25.21
CA SER A 12 -4.29 6.07 -25.29
C SER A 12 -4.96 6.20 -23.92
N GLY A 13 -5.29 7.43 -23.48
CA GLY A 13 -5.96 7.65 -22.19
C GLY A 13 -7.24 6.81 -22.02
N LYS A 14 -7.90 6.45 -23.12
CA LYS A 14 -9.08 5.57 -23.15
C LYS A 14 -8.71 4.10 -22.82
N GLU A 15 -7.59 3.59 -23.33
CA GLU A 15 -7.11 2.23 -23.03
C GLU A 15 -6.65 2.13 -21.57
N PHE A 16 -5.99 3.15 -21.06
CA PHE A 16 -5.62 3.23 -19.66
C PHE A 16 -6.86 3.22 -18.75
N PHE A 17 -7.87 4.03 -19.04
CA PHE A 17 -9.13 4.07 -18.28
C PHE A 17 -9.85 2.71 -18.28
N MET A 18 -10.01 2.08 -19.46
CA MET A 18 -10.63 0.76 -19.58
C MET A 18 -9.86 -0.32 -18.82
N SER A 19 -8.54 -0.26 -18.83
CA SER A 19 -7.67 -1.15 -18.02
C SER A 19 -7.94 -1.01 -16.53
N GLN A 20 -8.07 0.21 -15.99
CA GLN A 20 -8.38 0.45 -14.60
C GLN A 20 -9.78 -0.05 -14.20
N VAL A 21 -10.78 0.19 -15.03
CA VAL A 21 -12.16 -0.31 -14.80
C VAL A 21 -12.17 -1.85 -14.71
N THR A 22 -11.47 -2.53 -15.60
CA THR A 22 -11.35 -3.99 -15.59
C THR A 22 -10.66 -4.50 -14.31
N LYS A 23 -9.54 -3.90 -13.91
CA LYS A 23 -8.83 -4.25 -12.68
C LYS A 23 -9.72 -4.08 -11.44
N ARG A 24 -10.49 -2.99 -11.36
CA ARG A 24 -11.45 -2.74 -10.28
C ARG A 24 -12.58 -3.77 -10.22
N ALA A 25 -13.10 -4.20 -11.39
CA ALA A 25 -14.11 -5.24 -11.42
C ALA A 25 -13.58 -6.59 -10.91
N LEU A 26 -12.35 -6.96 -11.29
CA LEU A 26 -11.67 -8.17 -10.79
C LEU A 26 -11.38 -8.09 -9.27
N GLU A 27 -10.94 -6.93 -8.78
CA GLU A 27 -10.75 -6.67 -7.35
C GLU A 27 -12.05 -6.84 -6.56
N GLN A 28 -13.14 -6.22 -7.03
CA GLN A 28 -14.43 -6.28 -6.35
C GLN A 28 -14.97 -7.70 -6.29
N SER A 29 -14.85 -8.46 -7.39
CA SER A 29 -15.21 -9.88 -7.44
C SER A 29 -14.38 -10.70 -6.42
N LEU A 30 -13.06 -10.50 -6.38
CA LEU A 30 -12.21 -11.16 -5.38
C LEU A 30 -12.68 -10.85 -3.96
N LYS A 31 -12.91 -9.58 -3.63
CA LYS A 31 -13.39 -9.16 -2.30
C LYS A 31 -14.74 -9.80 -1.94
N ASN A 32 -15.67 -9.87 -2.88
CA ASN A 32 -16.98 -10.53 -2.69
C ASN A 32 -16.84 -12.05 -2.46
N LEU A 33 -15.95 -12.72 -3.18
CA LEU A 33 -15.70 -14.15 -3.01
C LEU A 33 -15.04 -14.48 -1.67
N LEU A 34 -14.18 -13.60 -1.17
CA LEU A 34 -13.52 -13.75 0.13
C LEU A 34 -14.47 -13.65 1.32
N LEU A 35 -15.67 -13.10 1.15
CA LEU A 35 -16.74 -13.19 2.15
C LEU A 35 -17.35 -14.60 2.25
N LYS A 36 -17.18 -15.44 1.23
CA LYS A 36 -17.83 -16.76 1.10
C LYS A 36 -16.86 -17.91 1.30
N LYS A 37 -15.58 -17.77 0.90
CA LYS A 37 -14.57 -18.82 0.97
C LYS A 37 -13.16 -18.24 1.12
N PRO A 38 -12.22 -19.00 1.71
CA PRO A 38 -10.86 -18.51 1.92
C PRO A 38 -10.09 -18.40 0.58
N LEU A 39 -9.07 -17.52 0.55
CA LEU A 39 -8.28 -17.18 -0.64
C LEU A 39 -7.71 -18.40 -1.36
N ASN A 40 -7.22 -19.40 -0.63
CA ASN A 40 -6.65 -20.63 -1.20
C ASN A 40 -7.68 -21.57 -1.86
N LYS A 41 -8.97 -21.24 -1.77
CA LYS A 41 -10.08 -21.96 -2.44
C LYS A 41 -10.71 -21.14 -3.57
N ILE A 42 -10.20 -19.94 -3.84
CA ILE A 42 -10.64 -19.11 -4.95
C ILE A 42 -9.78 -19.41 -6.17
N THR A 43 -10.42 -19.56 -7.33
CA THR A 43 -9.75 -19.75 -8.63
C THR A 43 -9.94 -18.53 -9.52
N VAL A 44 -9.08 -18.39 -10.53
CA VAL A 44 -9.26 -17.35 -11.57
C VAL A 44 -10.63 -17.47 -12.23
N SER A 45 -11.12 -18.70 -12.46
CA SER A 45 -12.47 -18.92 -13.01
C SER A 45 -13.56 -18.35 -12.11
N ASP A 46 -13.48 -18.61 -10.79
CA ASP A 46 -14.47 -18.06 -9.85
C ASP A 46 -14.56 -16.52 -9.95
N ILE A 47 -13.42 -15.84 -10.05
CA ILE A 47 -13.35 -14.37 -10.14
C ILE A 47 -13.92 -13.89 -11.46
N THR A 48 -13.51 -14.52 -12.57
CA THR A 48 -13.92 -14.09 -13.92
C THR A 48 -15.39 -14.39 -14.19
N ASP A 49 -15.91 -15.50 -13.68
CA ASP A 49 -17.33 -15.85 -13.81
C ASP A 49 -18.22 -14.92 -12.97
N ASP A 50 -17.79 -14.54 -11.75
CA ASP A 50 -18.52 -13.62 -10.86
C ASP A 50 -18.64 -12.21 -11.46
N CYS A 51 -17.62 -11.71 -12.17
CA CYS A 51 -17.65 -10.38 -12.77
C CYS A 51 -17.92 -10.37 -14.30
N GLY A 52 -18.16 -11.52 -14.92
CA GLY A 52 -18.46 -11.63 -16.35
C GLY A 52 -17.29 -11.26 -17.28
N ILE A 53 -16.05 -11.39 -16.80
CA ILE A 53 -14.82 -11.07 -17.53
C ILE A 53 -14.19 -12.37 -18.04
N ASN A 54 -13.64 -12.34 -19.27
CA ASN A 54 -12.94 -13.50 -19.83
C ASN A 54 -11.62 -13.78 -19.10
N ARG A 55 -11.26 -15.06 -18.89
CA ARG A 55 -9.99 -15.49 -18.28
C ARG A 55 -8.76 -14.92 -18.99
N MET A 56 -8.78 -14.78 -20.31
CA MET A 56 -7.68 -14.16 -21.06
C MET A 56 -7.49 -12.70 -20.67
N THR A 57 -8.58 -11.98 -20.40
CA THR A 57 -8.54 -10.61 -19.90
C THR A 57 -7.96 -10.54 -18.48
N PHE A 58 -8.25 -11.52 -17.61
CA PHE A 58 -7.58 -11.62 -16.32
C PHE A 58 -6.07 -11.72 -16.50
N TYR A 59 -5.59 -12.67 -17.30
CA TYR A 59 -4.15 -12.89 -17.52
C TYR A 59 -3.46 -11.77 -18.30
N TYR A 60 -4.20 -10.92 -18.98
CA TYR A 60 -3.66 -9.68 -19.55
C TYR A 60 -3.27 -8.66 -18.45
N HIS A 61 -3.97 -8.65 -17.33
CA HIS A 61 -3.75 -7.70 -16.25
C HIS A 61 -2.94 -8.25 -15.07
N PHE A 62 -3.10 -9.53 -14.76
CA PHE A 62 -2.54 -10.18 -13.58
C PHE A 62 -1.99 -11.56 -13.90
N LYS A 63 -0.81 -11.84 -13.39
CA LYS A 63 -0.16 -13.14 -13.54
C LYS A 63 -0.96 -14.26 -12.87
N ASP A 64 -1.44 -13.99 -11.67
CA ASP A 64 -2.21 -14.90 -10.84
C ASP A 64 -3.08 -14.13 -9.83
N ILE A 65 -3.78 -14.85 -8.94
CA ILE A 65 -4.64 -14.23 -7.92
C ILE A 65 -3.82 -13.45 -6.89
N TYR A 66 -2.59 -13.85 -6.59
CA TYR A 66 -1.75 -13.16 -5.63
C TYR A 66 -1.26 -11.81 -6.18
N ASP A 67 -1.00 -11.72 -7.48
CA ASP A 67 -0.71 -10.46 -8.17
C ASP A 67 -1.92 -9.50 -8.11
N LEU A 68 -3.15 -9.99 -8.26
CA LEU A 68 -4.37 -9.21 -8.04
C LEU A 68 -4.49 -8.76 -6.57
N VAL A 69 -4.20 -9.63 -5.61
CA VAL A 69 -4.19 -9.29 -4.16
C VAL A 69 -3.19 -8.18 -3.88
N GLU A 70 -1.97 -8.31 -4.39
CA GLU A 70 -0.92 -7.31 -4.25
C GLU A 70 -1.36 -5.95 -4.78
N TRP A 71 -1.86 -5.94 -6.01
CA TRP A 71 -2.36 -4.72 -6.63
C TRP A 71 -3.50 -4.09 -5.81
N SER A 72 -4.43 -4.90 -5.29
CA SER A 72 -5.55 -4.43 -4.46
C SER A 72 -5.05 -3.77 -3.17
N CYS A 73 -4.11 -4.40 -2.46
CA CYS A 73 -3.53 -3.85 -1.23
C CYS A 73 -2.82 -2.51 -1.49
N LEU A 74 -2.03 -2.43 -2.55
CA LEU A 74 -1.31 -1.20 -2.92
C LEU A 74 -2.27 -0.07 -3.30
N GLU A 75 -3.33 -0.37 -4.04
CA GLU A 75 -4.30 0.64 -4.45
C GLU A 75 -5.16 1.13 -3.28
N ASP A 76 -5.53 0.25 -2.34
CA ASP A 76 -6.24 0.65 -1.12
C ASP A 76 -5.35 1.54 -0.24
N ALA A 77 -4.06 1.17 -0.07
CA ALA A 77 -3.11 1.97 0.69
C ALA A 77 -2.83 3.34 0.03
N LYS A 78 -2.65 3.38 -1.29
CA LYS A 78 -2.48 4.64 -2.03
C LYS A 78 -3.68 5.57 -1.84
N ARG A 79 -4.90 5.06 -1.95
CA ARG A 79 -6.13 5.85 -1.73
C ARG A 79 -6.21 6.39 -0.31
N ALA A 80 -5.87 5.57 0.69
CA ALA A 80 -5.87 6.00 2.08
C ALA A 80 -4.88 7.15 2.34
N LEU A 81 -3.79 7.21 1.57
CA LEU A 81 -2.71 8.20 1.72
C LEU A 81 -2.83 9.41 0.80
N GLU A 82 -3.75 9.42 -0.18
CA GLU A 82 -3.74 10.39 -1.29
C GLU A 82 -3.80 11.85 -0.82
N GLU A 83 -4.51 12.13 0.28
CA GLU A 83 -4.69 13.46 0.85
C GLU A 83 -3.78 13.77 2.06
N ASN A 84 -2.93 12.82 2.51
CA ASN A 84 -2.23 12.90 3.80
C ASN A 84 -0.72 12.61 3.67
N LYS A 85 -0.02 13.36 2.80
CA LYS A 85 1.40 13.13 2.47
C LYS A 85 2.37 14.16 3.05
N THR A 86 1.88 15.10 3.86
CA THR A 86 2.71 16.19 4.42
C THR A 86 3.07 15.91 5.86
N TYR A 87 4.10 16.61 6.38
CA TYR A 87 4.48 16.55 7.78
C TYR A 87 3.31 16.91 8.73
N GLU A 88 2.45 17.83 8.36
CA GLU A 88 1.29 18.21 9.19
C GLU A 88 0.20 17.13 9.20
N THR A 89 0.10 16.31 8.13
CA THR A 89 -1.01 15.35 7.94
C THR A 89 -0.60 13.88 8.07
N TRP A 90 0.67 13.55 8.31
CA TRP A 90 1.13 12.16 8.37
C TRP A 90 0.41 11.31 9.43
N GLN A 91 0.04 11.93 10.56
CA GLN A 91 -0.70 11.25 11.63
C GLN A 91 -2.10 10.83 11.18
N GLU A 92 -2.79 11.72 10.46
CA GLU A 92 -4.07 11.42 9.82
C GLU A 92 -3.91 10.34 8.75
N GLY A 93 -2.82 10.40 7.96
CA GLY A 93 -2.47 9.37 6.99
C GLY A 93 -2.33 7.99 7.63
N PHE A 94 -1.66 7.89 8.76
CA PHE A 94 -1.55 6.63 9.51
C PHE A 94 -2.91 6.13 10.01
N LEU A 95 -3.72 7.01 10.60
CA LEU A 95 -5.06 6.66 11.02
C LEU A 95 -5.91 6.15 9.84
N ARG A 96 -5.86 6.83 8.69
CA ARG A 96 -6.57 6.41 7.47
C ARG A 96 -6.15 5.03 6.96
N ILE A 97 -4.86 4.66 7.07
CA ILE A 97 -4.41 3.31 6.73
C ILE A 97 -5.08 2.27 7.66
N PHE A 98 -5.07 2.50 8.97
CA PHE A 98 -5.72 1.60 9.93
C PHE A 98 -7.23 1.49 9.68
N GLU A 99 -7.90 2.59 9.40
CA GLU A 99 -9.33 2.62 9.05
C GLU A 99 -9.61 1.83 7.76
N ALA A 100 -8.86 2.07 6.70
CA ALA A 100 -9.00 1.35 5.43
C ALA A 100 -8.74 -0.16 5.56
N VAL A 101 -7.77 -0.56 6.37
CA VAL A 101 -7.51 -1.96 6.70
C VAL A 101 -8.68 -2.57 7.46
N ARG A 102 -9.27 -1.86 8.43
CA ARG A 102 -10.44 -2.30 9.20
C ARG A 102 -11.70 -2.42 8.34
N GLU A 103 -11.95 -1.47 7.45
CA GLU A 103 -13.07 -1.51 6.49
C GLU A 103 -13.00 -2.73 5.57
N ASN A 104 -11.79 -3.16 5.22
CA ASN A 104 -11.55 -4.33 4.39
C ASN A 104 -11.17 -5.58 5.21
N LYS A 105 -11.54 -5.66 6.50
CA LYS A 105 -11.12 -6.72 7.43
C LYS A 105 -11.23 -8.15 6.87
N PRO A 106 -12.33 -8.61 6.24
CA PRO A 106 -12.42 -9.97 5.70
C PRO A 106 -11.37 -10.25 4.64
N PHE A 107 -11.11 -9.28 3.75
CA PHE A 107 -10.06 -9.37 2.73
C PHE A 107 -8.68 -9.43 3.38
N ILE A 108 -8.36 -8.49 4.25
CA ILE A 108 -7.05 -8.38 4.91
C ILE A 108 -6.72 -9.62 5.73
N LEU A 109 -7.67 -10.15 6.53
CA LEU A 109 -7.44 -11.37 7.33
C LEU A 109 -7.22 -12.60 6.45
N ASN A 110 -7.92 -12.71 5.31
CA ASN A 110 -7.68 -13.79 4.36
C ASN A 110 -6.28 -13.67 3.73
N VAL A 111 -5.88 -12.47 3.32
CA VAL A 111 -4.54 -12.21 2.79
C VAL A 111 -3.47 -12.52 3.85
N TYR A 112 -3.63 -12.02 5.06
CA TYR A 112 -2.67 -12.23 6.15
C TYR A 112 -2.46 -13.72 6.52
N ARG A 113 -3.51 -14.55 6.37
CA ARG A 113 -3.45 -16.00 6.64
C ARG A 113 -2.86 -16.79 5.49
N CYS A 114 -2.93 -16.32 4.26
CA CYS A 114 -2.57 -17.04 3.05
C CYS A 114 -1.29 -16.53 2.38
N VAL A 115 -0.85 -15.33 2.70
CA VAL A 115 0.34 -14.68 2.13
C VAL A 115 1.39 -14.53 3.24
N HIS A 116 2.64 -14.87 2.95
CA HIS A 116 3.72 -14.68 3.92
C HIS A 116 3.93 -13.19 4.23
N ARG A 117 4.10 -12.87 5.52
CA ARG A 117 4.34 -11.51 6.00
C ARG A 117 5.43 -10.76 5.21
N GLU A 118 6.54 -11.43 4.92
CA GLU A 118 7.65 -10.88 4.11
C GLU A 118 7.22 -10.41 2.73
N GLN A 119 6.23 -11.08 2.14
CA GLN A 119 5.69 -10.72 0.84
C GLN A 119 4.87 -9.43 0.94
N VAL A 120 4.03 -9.30 1.97
CA VAL A 120 3.26 -8.09 2.23
C VAL A 120 4.17 -6.91 2.55
N GLU A 121 5.20 -7.11 3.37
CA GLU A 121 6.22 -6.10 3.69
C GLU A 121 6.96 -5.61 2.44
N ARG A 122 7.29 -6.52 1.51
CA ARG A 122 7.95 -6.17 0.24
C ARG A 122 7.13 -5.22 -0.61
N TYR A 123 5.80 -5.29 -0.53
CA TYR A 123 4.91 -4.44 -1.32
C TYR A 123 4.56 -3.13 -0.62
N LEU A 124 4.23 -3.20 0.67
CA LEU A 124 3.83 -2.01 1.44
C LEU A 124 5.04 -1.18 1.90
N GLY A 125 6.18 -1.81 2.17
CA GLY A 125 7.39 -1.14 2.64
C GLY A 125 7.78 0.06 1.78
N PRO A 126 8.02 -0.12 0.46
CA PRO A 126 8.41 0.99 -0.41
C PRO A 126 7.39 2.13 -0.47
N LEU A 127 6.09 1.84 -0.30
CA LEU A 127 5.05 2.87 -0.28
C LEU A 127 5.13 3.68 1.02
N VAL A 128 5.28 3.01 2.16
CA VAL A 128 5.41 3.67 3.47
C VAL A 128 6.75 4.42 3.57
N ASP A 129 7.84 3.84 3.06
CA ASP A 129 9.16 4.49 2.99
C ASP A 129 9.08 5.79 2.20
N SER A 130 8.45 5.77 1.01
CA SER A 130 8.29 6.96 0.17
C SER A 130 7.44 8.05 0.84
N LEU A 131 6.38 7.66 1.56
CA LEU A 131 5.57 8.60 2.32
C LEU A 131 6.39 9.27 3.42
N LEU A 132 7.11 8.48 4.21
CA LEU A 132 7.91 8.97 5.33
C LEU A 132 9.11 9.78 4.85
N LEU A 133 9.70 9.42 3.71
CA LEU A 133 10.76 10.21 3.09
C LEU A 133 10.26 11.61 2.71
N GLY A 134 9.07 11.73 2.12
CA GLY A 134 8.46 13.04 1.83
C GLY A 134 8.25 13.89 3.09
N VAL A 135 7.78 13.28 4.18
CA VAL A 135 7.64 13.94 5.50
C VAL A 135 8.99 14.42 6.04
N LEU A 136 10.03 13.58 5.92
CA LEU A 136 11.39 13.93 6.36
C LEU A 136 12.01 15.04 5.50
N GLU A 137 11.73 15.08 4.20
CA GLU A 137 12.20 16.15 3.31
C GLU A 137 11.62 17.51 3.69
N GLU A 138 10.35 17.56 4.09
CA GLU A 138 9.73 18.80 4.59
C GLU A 138 10.36 19.26 5.91
N GLU A 139 10.63 18.32 6.84
CA GLU A 139 11.28 18.62 8.12
C GLU A 139 12.78 18.96 7.98
N ALA A 140 13.44 18.47 6.93
CA ALA A 140 14.85 18.72 6.70
C ALA A 140 15.15 20.12 6.12
N VAL A 141 14.15 20.97 5.90
CA VAL A 141 14.35 22.30 5.35
C VAL A 141 15.32 23.11 6.25
N GLY A 142 16.43 23.53 5.67
CA GLY A 142 17.49 24.25 6.38
C GLY A 142 18.55 23.36 7.07
N LEU A 143 18.44 22.03 6.97
CA LEU A 143 19.43 21.07 7.43
C LEU A 143 20.22 20.48 6.28
N VAL A 144 21.50 20.17 6.49
CA VAL A 144 22.36 19.48 5.52
C VAL A 144 22.45 18.02 5.93
N VAL A 145 21.51 17.19 5.48
CA VAL A 145 21.46 15.75 5.77
C VAL A 145 21.65 14.99 4.44
N ARG A 146 22.48 13.95 4.46
CA ARG A 146 22.70 13.12 3.25
C ARG A 146 21.44 12.35 2.91
N GLU A 147 21.22 12.10 1.62
CA GLU A 147 20.04 11.35 1.15
C GLU A 147 19.95 9.96 1.77
N GLU A 148 21.09 9.23 1.81
CA GLU A 148 21.19 7.91 2.42
C GLU A 148 20.79 7.88 3.91
N ASP A 149 21.04 8.97 4.65
CA ASP A 149 20.66 9.11 6.07
C ASP A 149 19.14 9.35 6.20
N LYS A 150 18.55 10.16 5.31
CA LYS A 150 17.10 10.37 5.26
C LYS A 150 16.36 9.08 4.90
N GLU A 151 16.83 8.35 3.89
CA GLU A 151 16.30 7.04 3.51
C GLU A 151 16.38 6.02 4.67
N PHE A 152 17.49 6.01 5.40
CA PHE A 152 17.67 5.16 6.57
C PHE A 152 16.65 5.51 7.67
N ILE A 153 16.49 6.79 7.98
CA ILE A 153 15.52 7.28 8.98
C ILE A 153 14.10 6.88 8.56
N ALA A 154 13.71 7.15 7.29
CA ALA A 154 12.40 6.77 6.76
C ALA A 154 12.12 5.27 6.95
N ARG A 155 13.10 4.42 6.60
CA ARG A 155 12.99 2.96 6.74
C ARG A 155 12.81 2.51 8.18
N VAL A 156 13.50 3.14 9.14
CA VAL A 156 13.33 2.82 10.57
C VAL A 156 11.90 3.10 11.03
N TYR A 157 11.34 4.26 10.69
CA TYR A 157 9.95 4.60 11.02
C TYR A 157 8.94 3.72 10.28
N SER A 158 9.23 3.33 9.05
CA SER A 158 8.42 2.38 8.28
C SER A 158 8.31 1.03 9.00
N TYR A 159 9.41 0.49 9.51
CA TYR A 159 9.40 -0.75 10.29
C TYR A 159 8.58 -0.64 11.58
N ILE A 160 8.65 0.48 12.28
CA ILE A 160 7.82 0.73 13.46
C ILE A 160 6.33 0.69 13.07
N PHE A 161 5.96 1.44 12.04
CA PHE A 161 4.57 1.53 11.58
C PHE A 161 4.03 0.19 11.10
N LEU A 162 4.75 -0.49 10.19
CA LEU A 162 4.34 -1.78 9.65
C LEU A 162 4.31 -2.87 10.73
N GLY A 163 5.27 -2.85 11.67
CA GLY A 163 5.29 -3.77 12.80
C GLY A 163 4.01 -3.67 13.64
N ILE A 164 3.63 -2.46 14.02
CA ILE A 164 2.41 -2.19 14.80
C ILE A 164 1.15 -2.56 14.01
N LEU A 165 1.09 -2.21 12.72
CA LEU A 165 -0.03 -2.55 11.85
C LEU A 165 -0.23 -4.07 11.75
N PHE A 166 0.84 -4.83 11.54
CA PHE A 166 0.77 -6.29 11.44
C PHE A 166 0.41 -6.96 12.77
N ASP A 167 0.90 -6.46 13.89
CA ASP A 167 0.54 -6.98 15.21
C ASP A 167 -0.95 -6.74 15.49
N TRP A 168 -1.48 -5.58 15.12
CA TRP A 168 -2.91 -5.29 15.23
C TRP A 168 -3.78 -6.17 14.31
N ILE A 169 -3.35 -6.44 13.07
CA ILE A 169 -4.02 -7.38 12.16
C ILE A 169 -4.01 -8.79 12.75
N LYS A 170 -2.87 -9.22 13.31
CA LYS A 170 -2.71 -10.53 13.96
C LYS A 170 -3.66 -10.69 15.16
N ASP A 171 -3.90 -9.60 15.92
CA ASP A 171 -4.85 -9.58 17.04
C ASP A 171 -6.30 -9.34 16.60
N ASP A 172 -6.63 -9.69 15.36
CA ASP A 172 -7.98 -9.58 14.78
C ASP A 172 -8.53 -8.14 14.78
N MET A 173 -7.65 -7.12 14.73
CA MET A 173 -8.02 -5.70 14.68
C MET A 173 -8.97 -5.29 15.81
N ARG A 174 -8.74 -5.76 17.05
CA ARG A 174 -9.66 -5.57 18.19
C ARG A 174 -9.62 -4.16 18.73
N ALA A 175 -8.43 -3.57 18.85
CA ALA A 175 -8.27 -2.20 19.33
C ALA A 175 -8.83 -1.18 18.33
N ASP A 176 -9.35 -0.06 18.83
CA ASP A 176 -9.71 1.04 17.93
C ASP A 176 -8.44 1.64 17.29
N PRO A 177 -8.45 1.95 15.99
CA PRO A 177 -7.32 2.58 15.32
C PRO A 177 -6.74 3.80 16.05
N LYS A 178 -7.58 4.63 16.66
CA LYS A 178 -7.14 5.81 17.40
C LYS A 178 -6.35 5.45 18.66
N GLU A 179 -6.73 4.39 19.36
CA GLU A 179 -6.00 3.90 20.54
C GLU A 179 -4.57 3.48 20.22
N ILE A 180 -4.29 3.17 18.95
CA ILE A 180 -2.97 2.80 18.45
C ILE A 180 -2.25 4.01 17.89
N THR A 181 -2.92 4.78 17.04
CA THR A 181 -2.27 5.86 16.27
C THR A 181 -2.00 7.10 17.12
N GLU A 182 -2.84 7.43 18.10
CA GLU A 182 -2.62 8.58 18.98
C GLU A 182 -1.36 8.44 19.85
N PRO A 183 -1.13 7.32 20.60
CA PRO A 183 0.12 7.12 21.32
C PRO A 183 1.34 7.04 20.41
N LEU A 184 1.21 6.41 19.24
CA LEU A 184 2.27 6.34 18.24
C LEU A 184 2.66 7.73 17.74
N ALA A 185 1.68 8.59 17.48
CA ALA A 185 1.89 9.97 17.07
C ALA A 185 2.66 10.77 18.15
N VAL A 186 2.32 10.58 19.43
CA VAL A 186 3.04 11.22 20.54
C VAL A 186 4.52 10.79 20.58
N LEU A 187 4.80 9.50 20.37
CA LEU A 187 6.17 8.97 20.35
C LEU A 187 6.99 9.49 19.17
N ILE A 188 6.37 9.58 18.00
CA ILE A 188 7.03 10.00 16.75
C ILE A 188 7.18 11.51 16.68
N LYS A 189 6.26 12.28 17.28
CA LYS A 189 6.28 13.75 17.24
C LYS A 189 7.62 14.31 17.73
N GLY A 190 8.28 15.06 16.87
CA GLY A 190 9.60 15.66 17.13
C GLY A 190 10.78 14.67 17.08
N SER A 191 10.53 13.35 17.07
CA SER A 191 11.63 12.38 16.99
C SER A 191 12.26 12.33 15.60
N MET A 192 11.50 12.58 14.54
CA MET A 192 12.02 12.70 13.17
C MET A 192 12.93 13.92 13.04
N ALA A 193 12.50 15.09 13.52
CA ALA A 193 13.31 16.30 13.54
C ALA A 193 14.60 16.11 14.37
N ALA A 194 14.49 15.46 15.53
CA ALA A 194 15.64 15.14 16.35
C ALA A 194 16.61 14.16 15.65
N ALA A 195 16.10 13.18 14.93
CA ALA A 195 16.91 12.27 14.14
C ALA A 195 17.65 13.04 13.03
N LEU A 196 16.94 13.84 12.23
CA LEU A 196 17.54 14.67 11.18
C LEU A 196 18.64 15.59 11.72
N SER A 197 18.40 16.24 12.86
CA SER A 197 19.39 17.11 13.52
C SER A 197 20.66 16.36 13.94
N ARG A 198 20.55 15.10 14.39
CA ARG A 198 21.71 14.25 14.75
C ARG A 198 22.53 13.79 13.55
N PHE A 199 21.92 13.66 12.37
CA PHE A 199 22.57 13.30 11.13
C PHE A 199 22.99 14.52 10.30
N SER A 200 22.58 15.74 10.70
CA SER A 200 23.01 16.99 10.04
C SER A 200 24.50 17.25 10.30
N ARG A 201 25.18 17.79 9.27
CA ARG A 201 26.59 18.18 9.26
C ARG A 201 26.74 19.68 9.46
#